data_db19c3994e86825bd6184928eb918c5c
#
_entry.id   db19c3994e86825bd6184928eb918c5c
#
_cell.length_a   1.000
_cell.length_b   1.000
_cell.length_c   1.000
_cell.angle_alpha   90.00
_cell.angle_beta   90.00
_cell.angle_gamma   90.00
#
_symmetry.space_group_name_H-M   'P 1'
#
loop_
_entity.id
_entity.type
_entity.pdbx_description
1 polymer ?
#
loop_
_entity_poly.entity_id
_entity_poly.type
_entity_poly.pdbx_seq_one_letter_code
_entity_poly.pdbx_strand_id
1 'polypeptide(L)'
;KSKGPIIAHESVRKNLFGSSGNDHLEYFKSKNIPGIDETVVTLPNMVFKVEMEIFVGGYSLRLMHVRGHTDGDLFIYIEQLKTLITGDLVSYKKIPSMKDAYVAEWISAMDLLADFDAEIYIPGHGAPGGKPVLLAMRIYLLKLREMVLYQLEDGKSLKETQDFIRPILAEKYKGWKNL
;
A
#
# COMPACT_ATOMS: atom_id res chain seq x y z
N LYS A 1 -10.33 11.74 20.74
CA LYS A 1 -10.47 12.50 19.48
C LYS A 1 -9.11 13.12 19.17
N SER A 2 -8.54 12.88 17.98
CA SER A 2 -7.32 13.56 17.52
C SER A 2 -7.58 15.07 17.54
N LYS A 3 -6.66 15.84 18.09
CA LYS A 3 -6.71 17.32 18.08
C LYS A 3 -5.99 17.91 16.86
N GLY A 4 -5.33 17.07 16.05
CA GLY A 4 -4.59 17.47 14.86
C GLY A 4 -5.33 17.20 13.56
N PRO A 5 -4.80 17.66 12.41
CA PRO A 5 -5.35 17.36 11.11
C PRO A 5 -5.20 15.87 10.78
N ILE A 6 -6.22 15.34 10.08
CA ILE A 6 -6.18 14.03 9.44
C ILE A 6 -6.05 14.32 7.94
N ILE A 7 -4.88 14.02 7.39
CA ILE A 7 -4.52 14.35 6.02
C ILE A 7 -4.56 13.10 5.15
N ALA A 8 -5.19 13.19 3.99
CA ALA A 8 -5.25 12.08 3.05
C ALA A 8 -5.46 12.57 1.61
N HIS A 9 -5.29 11.67 0.64
CA HIS A 9 -5.78 11.91 -0.71
C HIS A 9 -7.33 12.00 -0.72
N GLU A 10 -7.90 12.78 -1.65
CA GLU A 10 -9.36 13.02 -1.69
C GLU A 10 -10.18 11.73 -1.86
N SER A 11 -9.64 10.70 -2.54
CA SER A 11 -10.32 9.42 -2.71
C SER A 11 -10.55 8.71 -1.38
N VAL A 12 -9.61 8.78 -0.44
CA VAL A 12 -9.75 8.19 0.90
C VAL A 12 -10.96 8.77 1.62
N ARG A 13 -11.09 10.11 1.61
CA ARG A 13 -12.25 10.76 2.21
C ARG A 13 -13.55 10.35 1.52
N LYS A 14 -13.53 10.27 0.19
CA LYS A 14 -14.68 9.84 -0.62
C LYS A 14 -15.08 8.39 -0.31
N ASN A 15 -14.10 7.48 -0.24
CA ASN A 15 -14.32 6.06 0.04
C ASN A 15 -14.81 5.80 1.47
N LEU A 16 -14.39 6.62 2.44
CA LEU A 16 -14.83 6.51 3.82
C LEU A 16 -16.18 7.21 4.09
N PHE A 17 -16.64 8.05 3.16
CA PHE A 17 -17.89 8.78 3.32
C PHE A 17 -19.10 7.87 3.05
N GLY A 18 -20.15 8.00 3.86
CA GLY A 18 -21.38 7.21 3.70
C GLY A 18 -21.28 5.79 4.28
N SER A 19 -21.91 4.83 3.60
CA SER A 19 -21.99 3.43 4.06
C SER A 19 -20.67 2.70 3.98
N SER A 20 -19.85 2.96 2.94
CA SER A 20 -18.62 2.18 2.69
C SER A 20 -17.66 2.13 3.87
N GLY A 21 -17.44 3.25 4.57
CA GLY A 21 -16.59 3.28 5.75
C GLY A 21 -17.17 2.48 6.91
N ASN A 22 -18.48 2.56 7.10
CA ASN A 22 -19.19 1.82 8.13
C ASN A 22 -19.24 0.31 7.82
N ASP A 23 -19.48 -0.06 6.56
CA ASP A 23 -19.48 -1.47 6.13
C ASP A 23 -18.11 -2.12 6.37
N HIS A 24 -17.03 -1.39 6.13
CA HIS A 24 -15.67 -1.82 6.44
C HIS A 24 -15.46 -2.02 7.94
N LEU A 25 -15.94 -1.09 8.75
CA LEU A 25 -15.84 -1.19 10.22
C LEU A 25 -16.65 -2.39 10.74
N GLU A 26 -17.87 -2.60 10.26
CA GLU A 26 -18.69 -3.77 10.64
C GLU A 26 -18.04 -5.09 10.22
N TYR A 27 -17.42 -5.14 9.03
CA TYR A 27 -16.61 -6.30 8.65
C TYR A 27 -15.48 -6.59 9.65
N PHE A 28 -14.74 -5.58 10.12
CA PHE A 28 -13.70 -5.78 11.12
C PHE A 28 -14.26 -6.14 12.51
N LYS A 29 -15.38 -5.57 12.91
CA LYS A 29 -16.08 -5.97 14.15
C LYS A 29 -16.45 -7.45 14.13
N SER A 30 -16.90 -7.98 12.99
CA SER A 30 -17.22 -9.40 12.83
C SER A 30 -16.02 -10.34 13.01
N LYS A 31 -14.78 -9.80 13.00
CA LYS A 31 -13.54 -10.56 13.22
C LYS A 31 -13.13 -10.66 14.70
N ASN A 32 -13.92 -10.14 15.61
CA ASN A 32 -13.65 -10.16 17.06
C ASN A 32 -12.26 -9.61 17.43
N ILE A 33 -11.82 -8.54 16.75
CA ILE A 33 -10.54 -7.89 17.03
C ILE A 33 -10.67 -7.13 18.36
N PRO A 34 -9.80 -7.34 19.35
CA PRO A 34 -9.87 -6.62 20.62
C PRO A 34 -9.87 -5.10 20.43
N GLY A 35 -10.83 -4.40 21.06
CA GLY A 35 -10.95 -2.95 21.02
C GLY A 35 -11.64 -2.39 19.77
N ILE A 36 -12.03 -3.22 18.80
CA ILE A 36 -12.67 -2.77 17.56
C ILE A 36 -14.03 -2.10 17.81
N ASP A 37 -14.76 -2.50 18.87
CA ASP A 37 -16.08 -1.97 19.20
C ASP A 37 -16.06 -0.49 19.60
N GLU A 38 -14.92 -0.01 20.10
CA GLU A 38 -14.70 1.40 20.45
C GLU A 38 -14.26 2.25 19.23
N THR A 39 -13.99 1.60 18.10
CA THR A 39 -13.52 2.26 16.87
C THR A 39 -14.67 2.97 16.16
N VAL A 40 -14.41 4.20 15.71
CA VAL A 40 -15.33 4.99 14.89
C VAL A 40 -14.65 5.47 13.63
N VAL A 41 -15.38 5.46 12.52
CA VAL A 41 -14.89 6.02 11.26
C VAL A 41 -14.75 7.53 11.41
N THR A 42 -13.53 8.03 11.27
CA THR A 42 -13.24 9.46 11.31
C THR A 42 -12.71 9.92 9.96
N LEU A 43 -13.43 10.84 9.33
CA LEU A 43 -13.07 11.33 8.00
C LEU A 43 -11.85 12.25 8.03
N PRO A 44 -10.96 12.17 7.04
CA PRO A 44 -9.93 13.18 6.82
C PRO A 44 -10.53 14.58 6.73
N ASN A 45 -9.92 15.55 7.40
CA ASN A 45 -10.37 16.94 7.41
C ASN A 45 -9.46 17.87 6.58
N MET A 46 -8.34 17.36 6.08
CA MET A 46 -7.49 17.99 5.06
C MET A 46 -7.27 16.99 3.93
N VAL A 47 -7.56 17.39 2.70
CA VAL A 47 -7.40 16.52 1.53
C VAL A 47 -6.60 17.22 0.44
N PHE A 48 -5.85 16.44 -0.33
CA PHE A 48 -5.13 16.91 -1.50
C PHE A 48 -5.38 15.97 -2.70
N LYS A 49 -4.97 16.39 -3.91
CA LYS A 49 -5.21 15.62 -5.16
C LYS A 49 -3.95 15.00 -5.74
N VAL A 50 -2.86 15.73 -5.76
CA VAL A 50 -1.61 15.29 -6.40
C VAL A 50 -0.50 15.25 -5.39
N GLU A 51 -0.19 16.39 -4.80
CA GLU A 51 0.85 16.52 -3.79
C GLU A 51 0.50 17.59 -2.75
N MET A 52 1.13 17.49 -1.59
CA MET A 52 1.06 18.46 -0.51
C MET A 52 2.40 18.52 0.18
N GLU A 53 2.82 19.70 0.57
CA GLU A 53 4.02 19.89 1.37
C GLU A 53 3.65 20.41 2.77
N ILE A 54 4.25 19.83 3.79
CA ILE A 54 4.03 20.18 5.19
C ILE A 54 5.36 20.46 5.86
N PHE A 55 5.45 21.59 6.56
CA PHE A 55 6.63 21.95 7.29
C PHE A 55 6.42 21.71 8.79
N VAL A 56 7.25 20.88 9.38
CA VAL A 56 7.17 20.55 10.81
C VAL A 56 8.56 20.25 11.39
N GLY A 57 8.90 20.86 12.52
CA GLY A 57 10.13 20.57 13.24
C GLY A 57 11.41 20.81 12.43
N GLY A 58 11.39 21.73 11.45
CA GLY A 58 12.52 22.02 10.57
C GLY A 58 12.64 21.08 9.36
N TYR A 59 11.71 20.14 9.19
CA TYR A 59 11.65 19.23 8.05
C TYR A 59 10.57 19.64 7.07
N SER A 60 10.80 19.38 5.77
CA SER A 60 9.80 19.40 4.73
C SER A 60 9.34 17.97 4.46
N LEU A 61 8.04 17.73 4.58
CA LEU A 61 7.38 16.46 4.28
C LEU A 61 6.61 16.64 2.97
N ARG A 62 7.10 16.04 1.89
CA ARG A 62 6.39 16.03 0.60
C ARG A 62 5.52 14.79 0.52
N LEU A 63 4.19 14.99 0.59
CA LEU A 63 3.18 13.95 0.44
C LEU A 63 2.80 13.87 -1.03
N MET A 64 2.95 12.72 -1.66
CA MET A 64 2.63 12.53 -3.07
C MET A 64 1.70 11.35 -3.25
N HIS A 65 0.60 11.60 -3.97
CA HIS A 65 -0.37 10.57 -4.30
C HIS A 65 0.10 9.71 -5.46
N VAL A 66 -0.12 8.41 -5.32
CA VAL A 66 -0.01 7.41 -6.39
C VAL A 66 -1.10 6.36 -6.21
N ARG A 67 -1.49 5.71 -7.28
CA ARG A 67 -2.33 4.51 -7.19
C ARG A 67 -1.43 3.28 -7.10
N GLY A 68 -1.80 2.34 -6.24
CA GLY A 68 -1.00 1.13 -6.06
C GLY A 68 -1.75 0.06 -5.32
N HIS A 69 -1.51 -0.08 -4.02
CA HIS A 69 -2.24 -0.99 -3.15
C HIS A 69 -3.73 -0.62 -3.05
N THR A 70 -4.01 0.67 -3.11
CA THR A 70 -5.36 1.26 -3.23
C THR A 70 -5.37 2.45 -4.18
N ASP A 71 -6.54 3.06 -4.41
CA ASP A 71 -6.69 4.29 -5.17
C ASP A 71 -6.32 5.56 -4.39
N GLY A 72 -6.09 5.43 -3.09
CA GLY A 72 -5.79 6.55 -2.19
C GLY A 72 -4.40 6.51 -1.58
N ASP A 73 -3.51 5.66 -2.08
CA ASP A 73 -2.17 5.56 -1.54
C ASP A 73 -1.38 6.85 -1.71
N LEU A 74 -0.54 7.11 -0.75
CA LEU A 74 0.45 8.18 -0.80
C LEU A 74 1.76 7.71 -0.20
N PHE A 75 2.84 8.36 -0.59
CA PHE A 75 4.12 8.24 0.09
C PHE A 75 4.60 9.61 0.55
N ILE A 76 5.50 9.61 1.53
CA ILE A 76 6.08 10.84 2.08
C ILE A 76 7.58 10.80 1.85
N TYR A 77 8.12 11.83 1.20
CA TYR A 77 9.56 12.03 1.08
C TYR A 77 10.03 13.12 2.02
N ILE A 78 11.07 12.83 2.80
CA ILE A 78 11.74 13.76 3.71
C ILE A 78 13.18 13.91 3.19
N GLU A 79 13.41 14.94 2.39
CA GLU A 79 14.68 15.15 1.70
C GLU A 79 15.86 15.24 2.66
N GLN A 80 15.71 16.03 3.73
CA GLN A 80 16.77 16.25 4.73
C GLN A 80 17.21 14.95 5.43
N LEU A 81 16.36 13.93 5.41
CA LEU A 81 16.64 12.61 5.99
C LEU A 81 16.86 11.54 4.95
N LYS A 82 16.80 11.88 3.65
CA LYS A 82 16.82 10.92 2.53
C LYS A 82 15.91 9.71 2.79
N THR A 83 14.71 9.99 3.30
CA THR A 83 13.79 8.95 3.78
C THR A 83 12.48 8.98 3.01
N LEU A 84 12.05 7.81 2.55
CA LEU A 84 10.72 7.56 1.99
C LEU A 84 9.87 6.74 2.97
N ILE A 85 8.73 7.29 3.37
CA ILE A 85 7.68 6.56 4.10
C ILE A 85 6.65 6.14 3.07
N THR A 86 6.55 4.85 2.80
CA THR A 86 5.85 4.34 1.61
C THR A 86 4.45 3.80 1.90
N GLY A 87 4.07 3.67 3.18
CA GLY A 87 2.83 2.97 3.51
C GLY A 87 2.76 1.60 2.84
N ASP A 88 1.57 1.13 2.54
CA ASP A 88 1.32 -0.20 1.97
C ASP A 88 1.71 -0.34 0.49
N LEU A 89 2.22 0.73 -0.15
CA LEU A 89 2.93 0.60 -1.42
C LEU A 89 4.12 -0.36 -1.30
N VAL A 90 4.75 -0.45 -0.12
CA VAL A 90 5.82 -1.39 0.15
C VAL A 90 5.47 -2.25 1.36
N SER A 91 5.42 -3.55 1.12
CA SER A 91 5.26 -4.59 2.14
C SER A 91 6.49 -5.48 2.12
N TYR A 92 7.37 -5.35 3.12
CA TYR A 92 8.63 -6.08 3.15
C TYR A 92 8.52 -7.40 3.90
N LYS A 93 8.78 -8.50 3.21
CA LYS A 93 8.63 -9.88 3.72
C LYS A 93 7.23 -10.19 4.25
N LYS A 94 6.22 -9.58 3.62
CA LYS A 94 4.81 -9.86 3.84
C LYS A 94 4.10 -9.77 2.49
N ILE A 95 3.24 -10.74 2.18
CA ILE A 95 2.41 -10.72 0.97
C ILE A 95 1.29 -9.69 1.18
N PRO A 96 1.17 -8.68 0.31
CA PRO A 96 0.12 -7.68 0.43
C PRO A 96 -1.23 -8.22 -0.02
N SER A 97 -2.32 -7.60 0.45
CA SER A 97 -3.63 -7.78 -0.17
C SER A 97 -3.63 -7.18 -1.57
N MET A 98 -4.24 -7.90 -2.51
CA MET A 98 -4.40 -7.45 -3.90
C MET A 98 -5.85 -7.07 -4.22
N LYS A 99 -6.73 -7.05 -3.20
CA LYS A 99 -8.19 -6.90 -3.38
C LYS A 99 -8.56 -5.60 -4.11
N ASP A 100 -7.92 -4.50 -3.71
CA ASP A 100 -8.23 -3.16 -4.20
C ASP A 100 -7.06 -2.58 -5.01
N ALA A 101 -6.13 -3.45 -5.46
CA ALA A 101 -4.86 -3.06 -6.05
C ALA A 101 -4.97 -2.70 -7.54
N TYR A 102 -4.18 -1.71 -7.92
CA TYR A 102 -3.95 -1.26 -9.30
C TYR A 102 -2.54 -1.66 -9.72
N VAL A 103 -2.37 -2.92 -10.11
CA VAL A 103 -1.04 -3.56 -10.24
C VAL A 103 -0.12 -2.86 -11.23
N ALA A 104 -0.65 -2.37 -12.37
CA ALA A 104 0.16 -1.68 -13.37
C ALA A 104 0.68 -0.34 -12.82
N GLU A 105 -0.21 0.45 -12.22
CA GLU A 105 0.14 1.72 -11.57
C GLU A 105 1.05 1.50 -10.37
N TRP A 106 0.84 0.39 -9.63
CA TRP A 106 1.70 0.04 -8.50
C TRP A 106 3.15 -0.24 -8.93
N ILE A 107 3.35 -0.96 -10.05
CA ILE A 107 4.68 -1.17 -10.61
C ILE A 107 5.30 0.18 -11.01
N SER A 108 4.53 1.05 -11.65
CA SER A 108 5.00 2.40 -12.02
C SER A 108 5.34 3.25 -10.78
N ALA A 109 4.57 3.09 -9.69
CA ALA A 109 4.89 3.74 -8.42
C ALA A 109 6.20 3.23 -7.83
N MET A 110 6.51 1.91 -7.95
CA MET A 110 7.81 1.38 -7.51
C MET A 110 8.97 1.97 -8.32
N ASP A 111 8.78 2.18 -9.62
CA ASP A 111 9.78 2.83 -10.47
C ASP A 111 9.98 4.28 -10.04
N LEU A 112 8.91 5.03 -9.85
CA LEU A 112 8.96 6.40 -9.34
C LEU A 112 9.69 6.49 -7.99
N LEU A 113 9.37 5.63 -7.03
CA LEU A 113 10.02 5.61 -5.72
C LEU A 113 11.52 5.30 -5.80
N ALA A 114 11.94 4.52 -6.81
CA ALA A 114 13.34 4.17 -7.02
C ALA A 114 14.19 5.34 -7.55
N ASP A 115 13.56 6.37 -8.15
CA ASP A 115 14.22 7.55 -8.70
C ASP A 115 14.51 8.62 -7.64
N PHE A 116 13.92 8.51 -6.44
CA PHE A 116 14.23 9.42 -5.34
C PHE A 116 15.64 9.17 -4.78
N ASP A 117 16.31 10.25 -4.39
CA ASP A 117 17.56 10.17 -3.61
C ASP A 117 17.25 9.79 -2.15
N ALA A 118 16.85 8.53 -1.96
CA ALA A 118 16.48 7.97 -0.68
C ALA A 118 17.41 6.84 -0.26
N GLU A 119 17.85 6.90 0.98
CA GLU A 119 18.70 5.88 1.63
C GLU A 119 17.88 4.97 2.54
N ILE A 120 16.76 5.48 3.08
CA ILE A 120 15.89 4.77 4.02
C ILE A 120 14.48 4.66 3.43
N TYR A 121 13.96 3.44 3.41
CA TYR A 121 12.58 3.13 3.01
C TYR A 121 11.85 2.55 4.22
N ILE A 122 10.77 3.22 4.63
CA ILE A 122 9.90 2.80 5.75
C ILE A 122 8.62 2.22 5.15
N PRO A 123 8.49 0.88 5.09
CA PRO A 123 7.33 0.21 4.53
C PRO A 123 6.13 0.26 5.48
N GLY A 124 4.92 0.07 4.95
CA GLY A 124 3.72 -0.12 5.77
C GLY A 124 3.78 -1.40 6.60
N HIS A 125 4.48 -2.41 6.08
CA HIS A 125 4.71 -3.68 6.78
C HIS A 125 6.16 -4.15 6.62
N GLY A 126 6.72 -4.68 7.71
CA GLY A 126 8.09 -5.19 7.77
C GLY A 126 9.07 -4.16 8.33
N ALA A 127 10.35 -4.51 8.35
CA ALA A 127 11.38 -3.63 8.89
C ALA A 127 11.79 -2.56 7.87
N PRO A 128 12.07 -1.33 8.31
CA PRO A 128 12.73 -0.33 7.48
C PRO A 128 14.10 -0.81 6.98
N GLY A 129 14.55 -0.25 5.86
CA GLY A 129 15.86 -0.58 5.30
C GLY A 129 16.20 0.27 4.09
N GLY A 130 17.26 -0.09 3.38
CA GLY A 130 17.68 0.58 2.16
C GLY A 130 16.87 0.16 0.92
N LYS A 131 17.35 0.53 -0.25
CA LYS A 131 16.73 0.24 -1.57
C LYS A 131 16.30 -1.23 -1.78
N PRO A 132 16.95 -2.26 -1.22
CA PRO A 132 16.47 -3.65 -1.32
C PRO A 132 15.06 -3.88 -0.78
N VAL A 133 14.58 -3.08 0.18
CA VAL A 133 13.19 -3.15 0.70
C VAL A 133 12.18 -2.84 -0.41
N LEU A 134 12.43 -1.76 -1.17
CA LEU A 134 11.62 -1.38 -2.33
C LEU A 134 11.70 -2.41 -3.45
N LEU A 135 12.92 -2.83 -3.80
CA LEU A 135 13.15 -3.75 -4.91
C LEU A 135 12.51 -5.13 -4.67
N ALA A 136 12.46 -5.61 -3.43
CA ALA A 136 11.79 -6.86 -3.10
C ALA A 136 10.29 -6.81 -3.47
N MET A 137 9.62 -5.71 -3.16
CA MET A 137 8.21 -5.52 -3.51
C MET A 137 8.02 -5.38 -5.02
N ARG A 138 8.87 -4.60 -5.69
CA ARG A 138 8.82 -4.45 -7.14
C ARG A 138 8.96 -5.80 -7.87
N ILE A 139 9.94 -6.61 -7.46
CA ILE A 139 10.16 -7.95 -8.03
C ILE A 139 8.95 -8.85 -7.81
N TYR A 140 8.32 -8.78 -6.63
CA TYR A 140 7.10 -9.53 -6.34
C TYR A 140 5.97 -9.16 -7.31
N LEU A 141 5.69 -7.86 -7.48
CA LEU A 141 4.63 -7.37 -8.37
C LEU A 141 4.85 -7.76 -9.83
N LEU A 142 6.09 -7.60 -10.32
CA LEU A 142 6.45 -7.97 -11.69
C LEU A 142 6.25 -9.48 -11.92
N LYS A 143 6.69 -10.31 -10.97
CA LYS A 143 6.53 -11.77 -11.09
C LYS A 143 5.08 -12.21 -11.02
N LEU A 144 4.30 -11.62 -10.12
CA LEU A 144 2.87 -11.89 -10.04
C LEU A 144 2.17 -11.53 -11.35
N ARG A 145 2.43 -10.32 -11.88
CA ARG A 145 1.85 -9.87 -13.15
C ARG A 145 2.23 -10.79 -14.31
N GLU A 146 3.51 -11.17 -14.43
CA GLU A 146 3.99 -12.10 -15.47
C GLU A 146 3.23 -13.42 -15.43
N MET A 147 3.09 -14.02 -14.25
CA MET A 147 2.39 -15.30 -14.12
C MET A 147 0.90 -15.19 -14.43
N VAL A 148 0.25 -14.10 -14.02
CA VAL A 148 -1.18 -13.87 -14.33
C VAL A 148 -1.37 -13.71 -15.84
N LEU A 149 -0.55 -12.89 -16.50
CA LEU A 149 -0.64 -12.68 -17.94
C LEU A 149 -0.42 -13.98 -18.72
N TYR A 150 0.57 -14.78 -18.34
CA TYR A 150 0.82 -16.09 -18.94
C TYR A 150 -0.43 -17.02 -18.89
N GLN A 151 -1.10 -17.07 -17.73
CA GLN A 151 -2.32 -17.89 -17.56
C GLN A 151 -3.51 -17.33 -18.37
N LEU A 152 -3.62 -16.00 -18.44
CA LEU A 152 -4.68 -15.37 -19.24
C LEU A 152 -4.50 -15.59 -20.74
N GLU A 153 -3.28 -15.53 -21.25
CA GLU A 153 -2.95 -15.84 -22.65
C GLU A 153 -3.26 -17.28 -23.02
N ASP A 154 -3.14 -18.22 -22.05
CA ASP A 154 -3.53 -19.63 -22.19
C ASP A 154 -5.04 -19.87 -21.93
N GLY A 155 -5.83 -18.81 -21.78
CA GLY A 155 -7.29 -18.89 -21.63
C GLY A 155 -7.77 -19.46 -20.29
N LYS A 156 -6.92 -19.46 -19.25
CA LYS A 156 -7.25 -20.00 -17.93
C LYS A 156 -8.25 -19.14 -17.17
N SER A 157 -9.13 -19.76 -16.46
CA SER A 157 -10.04 -19.11 -15.51
C SER A 157 -9.31 -18.55 -14.31
N LEU A 158 -9.97 -17.66 -13.57
CA LEU A 158 -9.43 -17.11 -12.31
C LEU A 158 -9.01 -18.22 -11.33
N LYS A 159 -9.83 -19.25 -11.19
CA LYS A 159 -9.52 -20.35 -10.27
C LYS A 159 -8.29 -21.12 -10.70
N GLU A 160 -8.21 -21.50 -11.97
CA GLU A 160 -7.03 -22.22 -12.52
C GLU A 160 -5.76 -21.38 -12.36
N THR A 161 -5.85 -20.08 -12.63
CA THR A 161 -4.75 -19.14 -12.43
C THR A 161 -4.30 -19.09 -10.97
N GLN A 162 -5.23 -19.00 -10.02
CA GLN A 162 -4.92 -19.01 -8.59
C GLN A 162 -4.28 -20.33 -8.14
N ASP A 163 -4.83 -21.47 -8.60
CA ASP A 163 -4.33 -22.79 -8.26
C ASP A 163 -2.91 -23.03 -8.82
N PHE A 164 -2.60 -22.45 -10.00
CA PHE A 164 -1.28 -22.49 -10.58
C PHE A 164 -0.26 -21.60 -9.85
N ILE A 165 -0.64 -20.34 -9.54
CA ILE A 165 0.28 -19.33 -9.01
C ILE A 165 0.58 -19.56 -7.53
N ARG A 166 -0.41 -19.97 -6.73
CA ARG A 166 -0.30 -20.09 -5.28
C ARG A 166 0.88 -20.95 -4.82
N PRO A 167 1.08 -22.18 -5.29
CA PRO A 167 2.21 -23.01 -4.86
C PRO A 167 3.57 -22.42 -5.25
N ILE A 168 3.66 -21.76 -6.42
CA ILE A 168 4.89 -21.13 -6.89
C ILE A 168 5.28 -19.96 -5.98
N LEU A 169 4.31 -19.12 -5.63
CA LEU A 169 4.55 -18.01 -4.71
C LEU A 169 4.87 -18.51 -3.30
N ALA A 170 4.18 -19.53 -2.81
CA ALA A 170 4.42 -20.10 -1.50
C ALA A 170 5.86 -20.63 -1.35
N GLU A 171 6.38 -21.31 -2.36
CA GLU A 171 7.77 -21.77 -2.34
C GLU A 171 8.77 -20.62 -2.49
N LYS A 172 8.54 -19.72 -3.48
CA LYS A 172 9.47 -18.61 -3.76
C LYS A 172 9.59 -17.61 -2.61
N TYR A 173 8.48 -17.35 -1.93
CA TYR A 173 8.39 -16.40 -0.82
C TYR A 173 8.22 -17.09 0.53
N LYS A 174 8.75 -18.32 0.64
CA LYS A 174 8.81 -19.07 1.89
C LYS A 174 9.41 -18.22 3.01
N GLY A 175 8.66 -18.07 4.11
CA GLY A 175 9.05 -17.19 5.21
C GLY A 175 8.54 -15.74 5.12
N TRP A 176 7.88 -15.37 4.03
CA TRP A 176 7.06 -14.17 4.06
C TRP A 176 5.74 -14.46 4.80
N LYS A 177 5.24 -13.46 5.54
CA LYS A 177 3.97 -13.60 6.25
C LYS A 177 2.78 -13.51 5.28
N ASN A 178 1.65 -14.14 5.61
CA ASN A 178 0.37 -14.11 4.89
C ASN A 178 0.35 -14.85 3.52
N LEU A 179 1.09 -15.93 3.38
CA LEU A 179 0.84 -16.92 2.34
C LEU A 179 -0.12 -18.00 2.82
#